data_cadc2fbdc767592fdcb023ec99406a97
#
_entry.id   cadc2fbdc767592fdcb023ec99406a97
#
_cell.length_a   1.000
_cell.length_b   1.000
_cell.length_c   1.000
_cell.angle_alpha   90.00
_cell.angle_beta   90.00
_cell.angle_gamma   90.00
#
_symmetry.space_group_name_H-M   'P 1'
#
loop_
_entity.id
_entity.type
_entity.pdbx_description
1 polymer ?
#
loop_
_entity_poly.entity_id
_entity_poly.type
_entity_poly.pdbx_seq_one_letter_code
_entity_poly.pdbx_strand_id
1 'polypeptide(L)'
;LMRSSAASDVYKRQDVLRGITIAGMIMVNNPGSWSYVYAPLGHAAWIGLTPTDLVFPFFMFIMGISTYISLRKYNFEFSHSAALKILKRTIVIFAIGLGIAWFSMFCRTWNSLSSEDISFFSRLYESIWTFGHIRILGVMQRLALCYGATAIIALIMKHKYIPYLIAILLIGYFIILINGNGFKYNSSNILSIVDRT
;
A
#
# COMPACT_ATOMS: atom_id res chain seq x y z
N LEU A 1 27.42 23.50 -10.33
CA LEU A 1 27.97 22.15 -10.06
C LEU A 1 27.60 21.63 -8.67
N MET A 2 27.73 22.40 -7.62
CA MET A 2 27.39 21.97 -6.23
C MET A 2 25.90 21.62 -6.05
N ARG A 3 24.97 22.36 -6.65
CA ARG A 3 23.53 22.05 -6.58
C ARG A 3 23.15 20.75 -7.31
N SER A 4 23.87 20.42 -8.37
CA SER A 4 23.69 19.17 -9.12
C SER A 4 24.16 17.95 -8.30
N SER A 5 25.30 18.07 -7.59
CA SER A 5 25.84 17.03 -6.71
C SER A 5 24.89 16.71 -5.55
N ALA A 6 24.45 17.74 -4.80
CA ALA A 6 23.55 17.55 -3.67
C ALA A 6 22.19 16.92 -4.08
N ALA A 7 21.65 17.31 -5.23
CA ALA A 7 20.41 16.69 -5.75
C ALA A 7 20.67 15.21 -6.10
N SER A 8 21.77 14.89 -6.75
CA SER A 8 22.17 13.50 -7.06
C SER A 8 22.30 12.66 -5.80
N ASP A 9 22.88 13.19 -4.74
CA ASP A 9 23.06 12.47 -3.47
C ASP A 9 21.74 12.18 -2.76
N VAL A 10 20.77 13.09 -2.82
CA VAL A 10 19.42 12.87 -2.28
C VAL A 10 18.72 11.72 -3.02
N TYR A 11 18.80 11.68 -4.35
CA TYR A 11 18.21 10.58 -5.12
C TYR A 11 18.89 9.24 -4.81
N LYS A 12 20.23 9.19 -4.72
CA LYS A 12 20.96 7.97 -4.35
C LYS A 12 20.55 7.45 -2.98
N ARG A 13 20.50 8.31 -1.97
CA ARG A 13 20.06 7.94 -0.60
C ARG A 13 18.64 7.39 -0.58
N GLN A 14 17.74 8.00 -1.36
CA GLN A 14 16.36 7.54 -1.48
C GLN A 14 16.28 6.16 -2.15
N ASP A 15 17.07 5.90 -3.17
CA ASP A 15 17.09 4.61 -3.85
C ASP A 15 17.69 3.52 -2.97
N VAL A 16 18.72 3.82 -2.17
CA VAL A 16 19.26 2.90 -1.16
C VAL A 16 18.21 2.55 -0.12
N LEU A 17 17.51 3.56 0.44
CA LEU A 17 16.44 3.32 1.42
C LEU A 17 15.32 2.48 0.84
N ARG A 18 14.94 2.73 -0.41
CA ARG A 18 13.95 1.92 -1.14
C ARG A 18 14.43 0.47 -1.30
N GLY A 19 15.68 0.27 -1.68
CA GLY A 19 16.29 -1.05 -1.81
C GLY A 19 16.26 -1.84 -0.51
N ILE A 20 16.65 -1.22 0.62
CA ILE A 20 16.57 -1.83 1.96
C ILE A 20 15.14 -2.20 2.32
N THR A 21 14.17 -1.32 2.05
CA THR A 21 12.76 -1.59 2.35
C THR A 21 12.21 -2.74 1.51
N ILE A 22 12.59 -2.83 0.22
CA ILE A 22 12.22 -3.95 -0.65
C ILE A 22 12.84 -5.27 -0.15
N ALA A 23 14.12 -5.25 0.23
CA ALA A 23 14.77 -6.42 0.81
C ALA A 23 14.08 -6.89 2.09
N GLY A 24 13.74 -5.95 2.98
CA GLY A 24 12.94 -6.23 4.17
C GLY A 24 11.57 -6.84 3.84
N MET A 25 10.87 -6.28 2.85
CA MET A 25 9.58 -6.80 2.39
C MET A 25 9.68 -8.24 1.86
N ILE A 26 10.70 -8.55 1.07
CA ILE A 26 10.92 -9.91 0.56
C ILE A 26 11.18 -10.87 1.71
N MET A 27 12.02 -10.47 2.66
CA MET A 27 12.38 -11.29 3.82
C MET A 27 11.16 -11.61 4.70
N VAL A 28 10.33 -10.63 5.03
CA VAL A 28 9.17 -10.83 5.92
C VAL A 28 8.02 -11.57 5.23
N ASN A 29 7.89 -11.47 3.90
CA ASN A 29 6.83 -12.15 3.15
C ASN A 29 7.20 -13.57 2.72
N ASN A 30 8.46 -14.01 2.93
CA ASN A 30 8.94 -15.35 2.55
C ASN A 30 9.65 -16.03 3.72
N PRO A 31 8.95 -16.36 4.82
CA PRO A 31 9.59 -16.94 6.01
C PRO A 31 9.99 -18.43 5.85
N GLY A 32 9.77 -19.03 4.68
CA GLY A 32 10.00 -20.46 4.44
C GLY A 32 8.90 -21.34 5.06
N SER A 33 8.56 -21.16 6.32
CA SER A 33 7.42 -21.81 7.00
C SER A 33 6.68 -20.82 7.87
N TRP A 34 5.37 -20.70 7.66
CA TRP A 34 4.51 -19.82 8.45
C TRP A 34 4.25 -20.36 9.87
N SER A 35 4.49 -21.66 10.11
CA SER A 35 4.36 -22.28 11.43
C SER A 35 5.56 -22.01 12.35
N TYR A 36 6.70 -21.63 11.79
CA TYR A 36 7.97 -21.42 12.51
C TYR A 36 8.61 -20.09 12.12
N VAL A 37 7.84 -19.00 12.23
CA VAL A 37 8.35 -17.65 11.94
C VAL A 37 9.13 -17.14 13.14
N TYR A 38 10.33 -16.61 12.90
CA TYR A 38 11.11 -15.93 13.93
C TYR A 38 10.34 -14.71 14.46
N ALA A 39 10.21 -14.58 15.78
CA ALA A 39 9.32 -13.61 16.42
C ALA A 39 9.41 -12.15 15.87
N PRO A 40 10.59 -11.58 15.61
CA PRO A 40 10.73 -10.25 15.00
C PRO A 40 10.22 -10.14 13.56
N LEU A 41 10.10 -11.28 12.84
CA LEU A 41 9.62 -11.34 11.45
C LEU A 41 8.12 -11.66 11.36
N GLY A 42 7.48 -11.95 12.50
CA GLY A 42 6.04 -12.10 12.59
C GLY A 42 5.35 -10.75 12.80
N HIS A 43 4.06 -10.67 12.44
CA HIS A 43 3.22 -9.54 12.81
C HIS A 43 2.86 -9.56 14.28
N ALA A 44 2.69 -8.39 14.90
CA ALA A 44 2.11 -8.29 16.23
C ALA A 44 0.68 -8.84 16.23
N ALA A 45 0.30 -9.59 17.29
CA ALA A 45 -1.01 -10.26 17.35
C ALA A 45 -2.17 -9.25 17.32
N TRP A 46 -2.10 -8.18 18.10
CA TRP A 46 -3.07 -7.08 18.09
C TRP A 46 -2.44 -5.77 18.58
N ILE A 47 -1.85 -5.78 19.80
CA ILE A 47 -1.15 -4.63 20.38
C ILE A 47 0.34 -4.92 20.32
N GLY A 48 1.10 -3.99 19.76
CA GLY A 48 2.54 -4.10 19.61
C GLY A 48 3.02 -3.59 18.28
N LEU A 49 4.33 -3.57 18.10
CA LEU A 49 5.01 -3.15 16.89
C LEU A 49 6.20 -4.07 16.66
N THR A 50 6.20 -4.77 15.54
CA THR A 50 7.34 -5.56 15.10
C THR A 50 8.06 -4.89 13.93
N PRO A 51 9.32 -5.25 13.65
CA PRO A 51 10.00 -4.78 12.43
C PRO A 51 9.21 -5.05 11.15
N THR A 52 8.48 -6.15 11.10
CA THR A 52 7.59 -6.52 9.97
C THR A 52 6.49 -5.49 9.75
N ASP A 53 5.88 -4.99 10.83
CA ASP A 53 4.80 -4.00 10.76
C ASP A 53 5.29 -2.63 10.25
N LEU A 54 6.59 -2.36 10.36
CA LEU A 54 7.21 -1.11 9.87
C LEU A 54 7.49 -1.11 8.37
N VAL A 55 7.56 -2.25 7.72
CA VAL A 55 7.92 -2.35 6.28
C VAL A 55 6.95 -1.54 5.41
N PHE A 56 5.64 -1.69 5.61
CA PHE A 56 4.65 -0.95 4.84
C PHE A 56 4.65 0.56 5.12
N PRO A 57 4.68 1.05 6.37
CA PRO A 57 4.85 2.46 6.68
C PRO A 57 6.12 3.09 6.08
N PHE A 58 7.25 2.38 6.10
CA PHE A 58 8.47 2.84 5.44
C PHE A 58 8.29 3.00 3.92
N PHE A 59 7.59 2.06 3.29
CA PHE A 59 7.26 2.17 1.87
C PHE A 59 6.43 3.42 1.57
N MET A 60 5.42 3.69 2.40
CA MET A 60 4.59 4.90 2.31
C MET A 60 5.40 6.18 2.50
N PHE A 61 6.32 6.18 3.47
CA PHE A 61 7.22 7.31 3.75
C PHE A 61 8.13 7.61 2.53
N ILE A 62 8.77 6.59 1.97
CA ILE A 62 9.63 6.74 0.78
C ILE A 62 8.81 7.23 -0.43
N MET A 63 7.59 6.73 -0.59
CA MET A 63 6.68 7.19 -1.63
C MET A 63 6.36 8.68 -1.45
N GLY A 64 6.10 9.12 -0.22
CA GLY A 64 5.87 10.54 0.10
C GLY A 64 7.05 11.43 -0.30
N ILE A 65 8.28 11.04 0.07
CA ILE A 65 9.50 11.76 -0.33
C ILE A 65 9.62 11.81 -1.86
N SER A 66 9.43 10.68 -2.54
CA SER A 66 9.51 10.60 -4.00
C SER A 66 8.49 11.52 -4.67
N THR A 67 7.28 11.57 -4.14
CA THR A 67 6.19 12.41 -4.62
C THR A 67 6.55 13.89 -4.46
N TYR A 68 7.04 14.28 -3.28
CA TYR A 68 7.47 15.66 -3.01
C TYR A 68 8.58 16.10 -3.98
N ILE A 69 9.62 15.30 -4.17
CA ILE A 69 10.72 15.62 -5.10
C ILE A 69 10.21 15.71 -6.54
N SER A 70 9.29 14.84 -6.94
CA SER A 70 8.67 14.87 -8.27
C SER A 70 7.84 16.14 -8.49
N LEU A 71 7.03 16.54 -7.50
CA LEU A 71 6.18 17.73 -7.59
C LEU A 71 6.97 19.03 -7.53
N ARG A 72 8.15 19.05 -6.90
CA ARG A 72 9.04 20.20 -6.89
C ARG A 72 9.42 20.68 -8.28
N LYS A 73 9.48 19.78 -9.27
CA LYS A 73 9.73 20.13 -10.68
C LYS A 73 8.62 21.00 -11.30
N TYR A 74 7.41 20.93 -10.73
CA TYR A 74 6.23 21.69 -11.14
C TYR A 74 5.95 22.89 -10.25
N ASN A 75 6.91 23.30 -9.39
CA ASN A 75 6.77 24.37 -8.38
C ASN A 75 5.54 24.22 -7.48
N PHE A 76 5.00 23.02 -7.34
CA PHE A 76 3.75 22.72 -6.63
C PHE A 76 2.54 23.52 -7.15
N GLU A 77 2.59 23.98 -8.40
CA GLU A 77 1.47 24.64 -9.03
C GLU A 77 0.52 23.62 -9.64
N PHE A 78 -0.78 23.86 -9.45
CA PHE A 78 -1.79 23.01 -10.05
C PHE A 78 -1.78 23.21 -11.58
N SER A 79 -1.39 22.15 -12.29
CA SER A 79 -1.48 22.08 -13.73
C SER A 79 -2.32 20.87 -14.13
N HIS A 80 -3.19 21.05 -15.12
CA HIS A 80 -4.00 19.94 -15.65
C HIS A 80 -3.12 18.77 -16.12
N SER A 81 -1.97 19.06 -16.74
CA SER A 81 -1.02 18.03 -17.17
C SER A 81 -0.38 17.26 -15.99
N ALA A 82 -0.08 17.95 -14.86
CA ALA A 82 0.42 17.32 -13.66
C ALA A 82 -0.65 16.44 -13.00
N ALA A 83 -1.88 16.95 -12.88
CA ALA A 83 -3.01 16.21 -12.34
C ALA A 83 -3.32 14.94 -13.14
N LEU A 84 -3.33 15.02 -14.48
CA LEU A 84 -3.52 13.85 -15.34
C LEU A 84 -2.41 12.81 -15.19
N LYS A 85 -1.15 13.24 -15.04
CA LYS A 85 -0.03 12.31 -14.79
C LYS A 85 -0.17 11.59 -13.45
N ILE A 86 -0.57 12.32 -12.40
CA ILE A 86 -0.83 11.73 -11.08
C ILE A 86 -1.97 10.72 -11.16
N LEU A 87 -3.10 11.12 -11.77
CA LEU A 87 -4.26 10.26 -11.93
C LEU A 87 -3.92 8.99 -12.73
N LYS A 88 -3.26 9.14 -13.87
CA LYS A 88 -2.81 8.00 -14.70
C LYS A 88 -1.93 7.05 -13.87
N ARG A 89 -0.96 7.57 -13.11
CA ARG A 89 -0.07 6.75 -12.29
C ARG A 89 -0.84 6.05 -11.17
N THR A 90 -1.77 6.73 -10.50
CA THR A 90 -2.66 6.15 -9.49
C THR A 90 -3.46 5.00 -10.05
N ILE A 91 -4.12 5.19 -11.19
CA ILE A 91 -4.92 4.16 -11.86
C ILE A 91 -4.06 2.97 -12.27
N VAL A 92 -2.88 3.22 -12.85
CA VAL A 92 -1.98 2.13 -13.28
C VAL A 92 -1.50 1.29 -12.09
N ILE A 93 -1.07 1.93 -10.98
CA ILE A 93 -0.63 1.18 -9.79
C ILE A 93 -1.81 0.41 -9.19
N PHE A 94 -2.99 1.01 -9.14
CA PHE A 94 -4.21 0.37 -8.65
C PHE A 94 -4.58 -0.86 -9.51
N ALA A 95 -4.58 -0.71 -10.83
CA ALA A 95 -4.87 -1.78 -11.78
C ALA A 95 -3.85 -2.93 -11.70
N ILE A 96 -2.56 -2.61 -11.58
CA ILE A 96 -1.51 -3.63 -11.35
C ILE A 96 -1.79 -4.40 -10.06
N GLY A 97 -2.15 -3.69 -8.97
CA GLY A 97 -2.52 -4.31 -7.71
C GLY A 97 -3.71 -5.28 -7.83
N LEU A 98 -4.76 -4.87 -8.55
CA LEU A 98 -5.90 -5.75 -8.85
C LEU A 98 -5.48 -6.95 -9.71
N GLY A 99 -4.66 -6.73 -10.72
CA GLY A 99 -4.15 -7.79 -11.59
C GLY A 99 -3.35 -8.85 -10.81
N ILE A 100 -2.49 -8.43 -9.89
CA ILE A 100 -1.73 -9.33 -9.02
C ILE A 100 -2.68 -10.13 -8.10
N ALA A 101 -3.66 -9.46 -7.48
CA ALA A 101 -4.64 -10.11 -6.62
C ALA A 101 -5.47 -11.15 -7.41
N TRP A 102 -5.95 -10.77 -8.59
CA TRP A 102 -6.68 -11.67 -9.48
C TRP A 102 -5.82 -12.85 -9.91
N PHE A 103 -4.58 -12.62 -10.33
CA PHE A 103 -3.66 -13.70 -10.75
C PHE A 103 -3.35 -14.65 -9.60
N SER A 104 -3.17 -14.15 -8.40
CA SER A 104 -2.97 -14.98 -7.21
C SER A 104 -4.19 -15.88 -6.93
N MET A 105 -5.41 -15.35 -7.06
CA MET A 105 -6.64 -16.12 -6.91
C MET A 105 -6.81 -17.15 -8.04
N PHE A 106 -6.53 -16.74 -9.26
CA PHE A 106 -6.51 -17.65 -10.43
C PHE A 106 -5.61 -18.85 -10.17
N CYS A 107 -4.35 -18.63 -9.78
CA CYS A 107 -3.41 -19.71 -9.51
C CYS A 107 -3.88 -20.62 -8.37
N ARG A 108 -4.47 -20.05 -7.32
CA ARG A 108 -5.00 -20.81 -6.18
C ARG A 108 -6.16 -21.70 -6.59
N THR A 109 -7.16 -21.14 -7.32
CA THR A 109 -8.32 -21.90 -7.83
C THR A 109 -7.89 -22.96 -8.83
N TRP A 110 -7.00 -22.61 -9.75
CA TRP A 110 -6.43 -23.55 -10.71
C TRP A 110 -5.76 -24.74 -10.03
N ASN A 111 -5.05 -24.50 -8.95
CA ASN A 111 -4.36 -25.56 -8.22
C ASN A 111 -5.34 -26.41 -7.40
N SER A 112 -6.37 -25.81 -6.79
CA SER A 112 -7.38 -26.57 -6.05
C SER A 112 -8.22 -27.48 -6.95
N LEU A 113 -8.56 -27.01 -8.15
CA LEU A 113 -9.31 -27.79 -9.14
C LEU A 113 -8.45 -28.84 -9.88
N SER A 114 -7.12 -28.88 -9.62
CA SER A 114 -6.26 -29.88 -10.28
C SER A 114 -6.46 -31.31 -9.76
N SER A 115 -7.05 -31.45 -8.57
CA SER A 115 -7.39 -32.74 -7.96
C SER A 115 -8.77 -33.28 -8.37
N GLU A 116 -9.56 -32.50 -9.11
CA GLU A 116 -10.89 -32.87 -9.57
C GLU A 116 -10.86 -33.27 -11.05
N ASP A 117 -11.60 -34.32 -11.44
CA ASP A 117 -11.73 -34.78 -12.83
C ASP A 117 -12.62 -33.85 -13.67
N ILE A 118 -12.21 -32.59 -13.78
CA ILE A 118 -12.93 -31.54 -14.52
C ILE A 118 -12.22 -31.29 -15.86
N SER A 119 -13.03 -31.05 -16.92
CA SER A 119 -12.50 -30.67 -18.23
C SER A 119 -11.61 -29.41 -18.14
N PHE A 120 -10.52 -29.38 -18.92
CA PHE A 120 -9.59 -28.26 -18.99
C PHE A 120 -10.31 -26.89 -19.18
N PHE A 121 -11.32 -26.87 -20.07
CA PHE A 121 -12.08 -25.64 -20.34
C PHE A 121 -12.94 -25.18 -19.15
N SER A 122 -13.58 -26.10 -18.44
CA SER A 122 -14.36 -25.80 -17.24
C SER A 122 -13.45 -25.29 -16.12
N ARG A 123 -12.32 -25.94 -15.93
CA ARG A 123 -11.30 -25.49 -14.95
C ARG A 123 -10.76 -24.10 -15.26
N LEU A 124 -10.48 -23.80 -16.54
CA LEU A 124 -10.04 -22.48 -16.97
C LEU A 124 -11.11 -21.41 -16.73
N TYR A 125 -12.36 -21.71 -17.08
CA TYR A 125 -13.48 -20.79 -16.88
C TYR A 125 -13.70 -20.46 -15.41
N GLU A 126 -13.77 -21.44 -14.54
CA GLU A 126 -13.93 -21.24 -13.09
C GLU A 126 -12.75 -20.48 -12.47
N SER A 127 -11.52 -20.75 -12.92
CA SER A 127 -10.33 -20.04 -12.43
C SER A 127 -10.27 -18.59 -12.88
N ILE A 128 -10.76 -18.25 -14.07
CA ILE A 128 -10.83 -16.85 -14.56
C ILE A 128 -11.91 -16.07 -13.82
N TRP A 129 -13.06 -16.69 -13.51
CA TRP A 129 -14.25 -16.01 -12.99
C TRP A 129 -14.28 -15.87 -11.47
N THR A 130 -13.13 -15.92 -10.81
CA THR A 130 -12.97 -15.84 -9.35
C THR A 130 -13.08 -14.41 -8.77
N PHE A 131 -13.80 -13.51 -9.44
CA PHE A 131 -13.89 -12.10 -9.01
C PHE A 131 -14.62 -11.89 -7.66
N GLY A 132 -15.48 -12.80 -7.25
CA GLY A 132 -16.28 -12.67 -6.01
C GLY A 132 -15.49 -12.70 -4.69
N HIS A 133 -14.23 -13.12 -4.74
CA HIS A 133 -13.36 -13.26 -3.56
C HIS A 133 -12.12 -12.36 -3.60
N ILE A 134 -12.05 -11.42 -4.56
CA ILE A 134 -10.91 -10.51 -4.68
C ILE A 134 -11.03 -9.41 -3.64
N ARG A 135 -10.01 -9.30 -2.80
CA ARG A 135 -9.86 -8.17 -1.87
C ARG A 135 -9.50 -6.90 -2.65
N ILE A 136 -10.47 -5.98 -2.79
CA ILE A 136 -10.32 -4.75 -3.59
C ILE A 136 -9.26 -3.82 -3.00
N LEU A 137 -9.19 -3.71 -1.67
CA LEU A 137 -8.25 -2.84 -0.96
C LEU A 137 -7.01 -3.58 -0.47
N GLY A 138 -6.26 -4.18 -1.39
CA GLY A 138 -4.95 -4.75 -1.09
C GLY A 138 -3.87 -3.69 -0.83
N VAL A 139 -2.65 -4.14 -0.53
CA VAL A 139 -1.51 -3.27 -0.19
C VAL A 139 -1.18 -2.28 -1.32
N MET A 140 -1.14 -2.75 -2.57
CA MET A 140 -0.81 -1.91 -3.73
C MET A 140 -1.92 -0.88 -4.02
N GLN A 141 -3.17 -1.25 -3.85
CA GLN A 141 -4.31 -0.36 -4.04
C GLN A 141 -4.33 0.75 -2.98
N ARG A 142 -4.08 0.41 -1.71
CA ARG A 142 -3.92 1.40 -0.62
C ARG A 142 -2.76 2.36 -0.92
N LEU A 143 -1.63 1.84 -1.40
CA LEU A 143 -0.48 2.66 -1.81
C LEU A 143 -0.85 3.62 -2.95
N ALA A 144 -1.57 3.14 -3.98
CA ALA A 144 -2.01 3.95 -5.11
C ALA A 144 -2.93 5.09 -4.67
N LEU A 145 -3.94 4.80 -3.83
CA LEU A 145 -4.87 5.80 -3.32
C LEU A 145 -4.18 6.85 -2.45
N CYS A 146 -3.29 6.42 -1.54
CA CYS A 146 -2.52 7.34 -0.72
C CYS A 146 -1.58 8.21 -1.56
N TYR A 147 -0.94 7.66 -2.59
CA TYR A 147 -0.13 8.42 -3.53
C TYR A 147 -0.97 9.50 -4.23
N GLY A 148 -2.12 9.12 -4.80
CA GLY A 148 -3.01 10.04 -5.51
C GLY A 148 -3.51 11.16 -4.58
N ALA A 149 -4.02 10.79 -3.40
CA ALA A 149 -4.52 11.75 -2.43
C ALA A 149 -3.45 12.73 -1.95
N THR A 150 -2.29 12.24 -1.53
CA THR A 150 -1.19 13.09 -1.04
C THR A 150 -0.64 14.00 -2.14
N ALA A 151 -0.50 13.50 -3.38
CA ALA A 151 -0.05 14.30 -4.50
C ALA A 151 -1.04 15.43 -4.86
N ILE A 152 -2.35 15.15 -4.87
CA ILE A 152 -3.38 16.15 -5.12
C ILE A 152 -3.42 17.18 -3.99
N ILE A 153 -3.38 16.76 -2.74
CA ILE A 153 -3.34 17.66 -1.58
C ILE A 153 -2.13 18.60 -1.67
N ALA A 154 -0.95 18.07 -2.03
CA ALA A 154 0.27 18.86 -2.15
C ALA A 154 0.22 19.90 -3.28
N LEU A 155 -0.60 19.68 -4.34
CA LEU A 155 -0.82 20.64 -5.42
C LEU A 155 -1.86 21.71 -5.08
N ILE A 156 -2.88 21.36 -4.29
CA ILE A 156 -4.01 22.27 -4.01
C ILE A 156 -3.73 23.12 -2.75
N MET A 157 -3.12 22.50 -1.72
CA MET A 157 -2.92 23.17 -0.43
C MET A 157 -1.56 23.84 -0.32
N LYS A 158 -1.56 25.06 0.24
CA LYS A 158 -0.30 25.72 0.64
C LYS A 158 0.38 24.88 1.73
N HIS A 159 1.67 24.63 1.58
CA HIS A 159 2.47 23.74 2.44
C HIS A 159 2.34 24.07 3.95
N LYS A 160 2.13 25.33 4.30
CA LYS A 160 1.95 25.75 5.70
C LYS A 160 0.71 25.17 6.39
N TYR A 161 -0.29 24.72 5.63
CA TYR A 161 -1.52 24.12 6.17
C TYR A 161 -1.46 22.59 6.27
N ILE A 162 -0.47 21.95 5.63
CA ILE A 162 -0.31 20.49 5.67
C ILE A 162 -0.18 19.94 7.09
N PRO A 163 0.62 20.54 8.01
CA PRO A 163 0.70 20.04 9.39
C PRO A 163 -0.66 20.07 10.12
N TYR A 164 -1.46 21.11 9.89
CA TYR A 164 -2.81 21.21 10.47
C TYR A 164 -3.74 20.12 9.93
N LEU A 165 -3.69 19.86 8.62
CA LEU A 165 -4.45 18.77 8.00
C LEU A 165 -4.06 17.42 8.62
N ILE A 166 -2.76 17.16 8.80
CA ILE A 166 -2.26 15.92 9.43
C ILE A 166 -2.81 15.81 10.85
N ALA A 167 -2.76 16.88 11.64
CA ALA A 167 -3.28 16.89 13.00
C ALA A 167 -4.79 16.60 13.03
N ILE A 168 -5.58 17.22 12.14
CA ILE A 168 -7.02 16.98 12.03
C ILE A 168 -7.32 15.52 11.66
N LEU A 169 -6.59 14.97 10.69
CA LEU A 169 -6.76 13.57 10.29
C LEU A 169 -6.40 12.60 11.41
N LEU A 170 -5.33 12.85 12.16
CA LEU A 170 -4.94 12.00 13.30
C LEU A 170 -5.95 12.07 14.43
N ILE A 171 -6.43 13.27 14.79
CA ILE A 171 -7.48 13.44 15.81
C ILE A 171 -8.77 12.77 15.36
N GLY A 172 -9.21 12.99 14.11
CA GLY A 172 -10.40 12.38 13.56
C GLY A 172 -10.31 10.84 13.57
N TYR A 173 -9.17 10.28 13.16
CA TYR A 173 -8.92 8.84 13.20
C TYR A 173 -8.97 8.31 14.65
N PHE A 174 -8.36 9.03 15.60
CA PHE A 174 -8.38 8.65 17.02
C PHE A 174 -9.81 8.63 17.58
N ILE A 175 -10.63 9.64 17.24
CA ILE A 175 -12.04 9.69 17.63
C ILE A 175 -12.83 8.51 17.06
N ILE A 176 -12.59 8.15 15.79
CA ILE A 176 -13.22 6.99 15.14
C ILE A 176 -12.82 5.69 15.86
N LEU A 177 -11.55 5.54 16.25
CA LEU A 177 -11.07 4.36 16.97
C LEU A 177 -11.72 4.22 18.35
N ILE A 178 -11.87 5.34 19.10
CA ILE A 178 -12.52 5.32 20.41
C ILE A 178 -13.99 4.90 20.28
N ASN A 179 -14.75 5.56 19.39
CA ASN A 179 -16.16 5.29 19.21
C ASN A 179 -16.45 3.93 18.59
N GLY A 180 -15.55 3.43 17.73
CA GLY A 180 -15.67 2.16 17.02
C GLY A 180 -15.05 0.96 17.71
N ASN A 181 -14.73 1.04 19.02
CA ASN A 181 -14.03 -0.03 19.77
C ASN A 181 -12.73 -0.50 19.11
N GLY A 182 -12.01 0.39 18.41
CA GLY A 182 -10.82 0.08 17.64
C GLY A 182 -9.66 -0.52 18.44
N PHE A 183 -9.61 -0.26 19.75
CA PHE A 183 -8.58 -0.80 20.67
C PHE A 183 -8.92 -2.18 21.24
N LYS A 184 -10.14 -2.70 21.04
CA LYS A 184 -10.53 -4.01 21.52
C LYS A 184 -10.42 -5.06 20.42
N TYR A 185 -9.87 -6.22 20.76
CA TYR A 185 -9.86 -7.39 19.88
C TYR A 185 -11.24 -8.05 19.89
N ASN A 186 -12.18 -7.51 19.14
CA ASN A 186 -13.55 -8.02 19.06
C ASN A 186 -14.07 -7.90 17.62
N SER A 187 -15.05 -8.76 17.27
CA SER A 187 -15.74 -8.73 15.97
C SER A 187 -16.51 -7.42 15.69
N SER A 188 -16.90 -6.69 16.73
CA SER A 188 -17.53 -5.37 16.66
C SER A 188 -16.56 -4.21 16.43
N ASN A 189 -15.26 -4.48 16.30
CA ASN A 189 -14.24 -3.47 16.03
C ASN A 189 -14.42 -2.90 14.62
N ILE A 190 -14.48 -1.56 14.52
CA ILE A 190 -14.69 -0.86 13.25
C ILE A 190 -13.63 -1.22 12.20
N LEU A 191 -12.38 -1.46 12.60
CA LEU A 191 -11.31 -1.86 11.68
C LEU A 191 -11.59 -3.25 11.08
N SER A 192 -12.09 -4.19 11.92
CA SER A 192 -12.47 -5.53 11.46
C SER A 192 -13.68 -5.49 10.53
N ILE A 193 -14.62 -4.58 10.76
CA ILE A 193 -15.80 -4.41 9.91
C ILE A 193 -15.36 -3.89 8.54
N VAL A 194 -14.59 -2.82 8.50
CA VAL A 194 -14.09 -2.21 7.24
C VAL A 194 -13.19 -3.17 6.45
N ASP A 195 -12.46 -4.03 7.11
CA ASP A 195 -11.53 -4.96 6.44
C ASP A 195 -12.23 -6.22 5.89
N ARG A 196 -13.48 -6.50 6.35
CA ARG A 196 -14.32 -7.61 5.85
C ARG A 196 -15.24 -7.20 4.70
N THR A 197 -15.47 -5.88 4.51
CA THR A 197 -16.28 -5.33 3.42
C THR A 197 -15.44 -5.19 2.14
#